data_98059a4924ea54624e3baa50582ad064
#
_entry.id   98059a4924ea54624e3baa50582ad064
#
_cell.length_a   1.000
_cell.length_b   1.000
_cell.length_c   1.000
_cell.angle_alpha   90.00
_cell.angle_beta   90.00
_cell.angle_gamma   90.00
#
_symmetry.space_group_name_H-M   'P 1'
#
loop_
_entity.id
_entity.type
_entity.pdbx_description
1 polymer ?
#
loop_
_entity_poly.entity_id
_entity_poly.type
_entity_poly.pdbx_seq_one_letter_code
_entity_poly.pdbx_strand_id
1 'polypeptide(L)'
;KQEYPKDKGDHQDELPDTTEGCKKIEIQIKQERIRTMAKVYVASSWSNEYQPRIVAFLREREHEVYDFRNPERKTDFRWSQISGNWEKMETDEYLDALEHPLVEAEFRSDFDAMRRADICVLVLPCGASAHSEAGWMKGTGKKVIVYQNRSQRPELMYKLFDGIFPTVADVTRFLKEFDRLNNLKTV
;
A
#
# COMPACT_ATOMS: atom_id res chain seq x y z
N LYS A 1 33.13 47.64 -62.70
CA LYS A 1 33.51 46.80 -61.58
C LYS A 1 32.37 46.94 -60.56
N GLN A 2 31.56 45.92 -60.44
CA GLN A 2 30.49 45.81 -59.43
C GLN A 2 31.04 44.92 -58.29
N GLU A 3 31.10 45.49 -57.07
CA GLU A 3 31.43 44.75 -55.85
C GLU A 3 30.17 44.09 -55.31
N TYR A 4 30.26 42.77 -55.03
CA TYR A 4 29.24 42.01 -54.33
C TYR A 4 29.48 42.10 -52.79
N PRO A 5 28.45 42.31 -52.00
CA PRO A 5 28.59 42.31 -50.54
C PRO A 5 28.81 40.90 -50.03
N LYS A 6 29.73 40.76 -49.07
CA LYS A 6 30.05 39.54 -48.34
C LYS A 6 28.90 39.21 -47.37
N ASP A 7 28.35 38.06 -47.57
CA ASP A 7 27.39 37.41 -46.65
C ASP A 7 28.11 37.07 -45.32
N LYS A 8 27.59 37.64 -44.23
CA LYS A 8 27.98 37.29 -42.87
C LYS A 8 26.73 36.69 -42.19
N GLY A 9 26.85 35.47 -41.73
CA GLY A 9 25.87 34.96 -40.78
C GLY A 9 25.70 33.47 -40.84
N ASP A 10 26.68 32.77 -40.27
CA ASP A 10 26.53 31.38 -39.84
C ASP A 10 25.62 31.39 -38.59
N HIS A 11 24.33 31.28 -38.78
CA HIS A 11 23.41 30.96 -37.72
C HIS A 11 23.44 29.44 -37.55
N GLN A 12 24.24 28.99 -36.59
CA GLN A 12 24.09 27.64 -36.04
C GLN A 12 22.77 27.59 -35.27
N ASP A 13 21.73 27.10 -35.92
CA ASP A 13 20.52 26.66 -35.23
C ASP A 13 20.89 25.47 -34.34
N GLU A 14 21.16 25.74 -33.05
CA GLU A 14 21.27 24.71 -32.03
C GLU A 14 19.93 23.97 -31.99
N LEU A 15 19.93 22.71 -32.45
CA LEU A 15 18.79 21.82 -32.29
C LEU A 15 18.48 21.66 -30.79
N PRO A 16 17.22 21.82 -30.38
CA PRO A 16 16.87 21.71 -28.97
C PRO A 16 17.27 20.35 -28.44
N ASP A 17 17.91 20.32 -27.25
CA ASP A 17 18.32 19.07 -26.59
C ASP A 17 17.09 18.19 -26.30
N THR A 18 16.87 17.23 -27.21
CA THR A 18 15.77 16.27 -27.15
C THR A 18 15.85 15.35 -25.91
N THR A 19 17.04 15.23 -25.30
CA THR A 19 17.31 14.37 -24.15
C THR A 19 16.61 14.89 -22.86
N GLU A 20 16.58 16.20 -22.67
CA GLU A 20 15.92 16.81 -21.50
C GLU A 20 14.39 16.73 -21.62
N GLY A 21 13.87 16.91 -22.82
CA GLY A 21 12.44 16.73 -23.12
C GLY A 21 11.97 15.29 -22.87
N CYS A 22 12.71 14.30 -23.33
CA CYS A 22 12.42 12.89 -23.10
C CYS A 22 12.42 12.55 -21.60
N LYS A 23 13.41 13.01 -20.84
CA LYS A 23 13.47 12.79 -19.38
C LYS A 23 12.28 13.40 -18.64
N LYS A 24 11.83 14.61 -19.01
CA LYS A 24 10.64 15.24 -18.41
C LYS A 24 9.38 14.43 -18.71
N ILE A 25 9.21 13.94 -19.92
CA ILE A 25 8.08 13.10 -20.33
C ILE A 25 8.10 11.76 -19.56
N GLU A 26 9.25 11.10 -19.45
CA GLU A 26 9.39 9.85 -18.67
C GLU A 26 9.04 10.05 -17.19
N ILE A 27 9.50 11.15 -16.57
CA ILE A 27 9.17 11.49 -15.19
C ILE A 27 7.66 11.73 -15.05
N GLN A 28 7.05 12.45 -15.97
CA GLN A 28 5.61 12.73 -15.94
C GLN A 28 4.78 11.46 -16.10
N ILE A 29 5.13 10.58 -17.06
CA ILE A 29 4.48 9.28 -17.26
C ILE A 29 4.63 8.42 -15.98
N LYS A 30 5.82 8.40 -15.38
CA LYS A 30 6.05 7.67 -14.14
C LYS A 30 5.23 8.21 -12.97
N GLN A 31 5.12 9.53 -12.82
CA GLN A 31 4.31 10.18 -11.78
C GLN A 31 2.81 9.93 -11.98
N GLU A 32 2.31 9.99 -13.21
CA GLU A 32 0.93 9.66 -13.54
C GLU A 32 0.64 8.19 -13.26
N ARG A 33 1.56 7.28 -13.62
CA ARG A 33 1.44 5.84 -13.34
C ARG A 33 1.38 5.56 -11.84
N ILE A 34 2.26 6.18 -11.03
CA ILE A 34 2.24 6.04 -9.57
C ILE A 34 0.91 6.56 -8.99
N ARG A 35 0.38 7.67 -9.53
CA ARG A 35 -0.90 8.25 -9.08
C ARG A 35 -2.10 7.36 -9.38
N THR A 36 -1.99 6.44 -10.34
CA THR A 36 -3.07 5.53 -10.76
C THR A 36 -3.00 4.15 -10.12
N MET A 37 -1.92 3.85 -9.38
CA MET A 37 -1.80 2.58 -8.65
C MET A 37 -2.50 2.63 -7.30
N ALA A 38 -3.11 1.51 -6.91
CA ALA A 38 -3.83 1.40 -5.65
C ALA A 38 -2.93 1.63 -4.44
N LYS A 39 -3.48 2.30 -3.43
CA LYS A 39 -2.95 2.33 -2.07
C LYS A 39 -3.42 1.09 -1.33
N VAL A 40 -2.48 0.25 -0.95
CA VAL A 40 -2.74 -1.07 -0.39
C VAL A 40 -2.45 -1.08 1.11
N TYR A 41 -3.43 -1.49 1.91
CA TYR A 41 -3.25 -1.84 3.31
C TYR A 41 -2.98 -3.33 3.42
N VAL A 42 -1.83 -3.74 3.98
CA VAL A 42 -1.51 -5.15 4.19
C VAL A 42 -1.79 -5.52 5.64
N ALA A 43 -2.96 -6.12 5.88
CA ALA A 43 -3.36 -6.63 7.17
C ALA A 43 -2.77 -8.02 7.43
N SER A 44 -2.12 -8.25 8.57
CA SER A 44 -1.54 -9.54 8.93
C SER A 44 -1.14 -9.60 10.41
N SER A 45 -0.47 -10.68 10.82
CA SER A 45 0.14 -10.84 12.13
C SER A 45 1.64 -10.49 12.12
N TRP A 46 2.14 -10.00 13.25
CA TRP A 46 3.59 -9.82 13.47
C TRP A 46 4.40 -11.11 13.28
N SER A 47 3.83 -12.27 13.60
CA SER A 47 4.49 -13.56 13.43
C SER A 47 4.41 -14.14 12.02
N ASN A 48 3.67 -13.50 11.09
CA ASN A 48 3.48 -14.04 9.75
C ASN A 48 4.71 -13.80 8.86
N GLU A 49 5.42 -14.85 8.50
CA GLU A 49 6.62 -14.83 7.64
C GLU A 49 6.37 -14.41 6.18
N TYR A 50 5.11 -14.49 5.71
CA TYR A 50 4.75 -14.12 4.33
C TYR A 50 4.49 -12.63 4.18
N GLN A 51 4.06 -11.94 5.25
CA GLN A 51 3.71 -10.54 5.20
C GLN A 51 4.82 -9.65 4.60
N PRO A 52 6.11 -9.73 5.02
CA PRO A 52 7.15 -8.90 4.44
C PRO A 52 7.38 -9.16 2.95
N ARG A 53 7.20 -10.42 2.53
CA ARG A 53 7.35 -10.79 1.12
C ARG A 53 6.22 -10.21 0.26
N ILE A 54 4.99 -10.20 0.78
CA ILE A 54 3.85 -9.59 0.10
C ILE A 54 4.03 -8.08 0.00
N VAL A 55 4.45 -7.41 1.09
CA VAL A 55 4.76 -5.98 1.07
C VAL A 55 5.80 -5.64 0.01
N ALA A 56 6.95 -6.33 0.04
CA ALA A 56 8.02 -6.11 -0.94
C ALA A 56 7.53 -6.33 -2.38
N PHE A 57 6.82 -7.42 -2.61
CA PHE A 57 6.28 -7.78 -3.91
C PHE A 57 5.30 -6.74 -4.47
N LEU A 58 4.45 -6.16 -3.63
CA LEU A 58 3.51 -5.12 -4.04
C LEU A 58 4.22 -3.79 -4.32
N ARG A 59 5.22 -3.43 -3.51
CA ARG A 59 6.05 -2.24 -3.72
C ARG A 59 6.87 -2.32 -5.01
N GLU A 60 7.42 -3.49 -5.35
CA GLU A 60 8.09 -3.72 -6.64
C GLU A 60 7.17 -3.46 -7.85
N ARG A 61 5.86 -3.49 -7.65
CA ARG A 61 4.83 -3.20 -8.67
C ARG A 61 4.27 -1.80 -8.57
N GLU A 62 4.98 -0.92 -7.88
CA GLU A 62 4.71 0.51 -7.78
C GLU A 62 3.42 0.84 -6.97
N HIS A 63 2.84 -0.12 -6.23
CA HIS A 63 1.76 0.19 -5.29
C HIS A 63 2.31 0.94 -4.07
N GLU A 64 1.56 1.92 -3.57
CA GLU A 64 1.77 2.51 -2.25
C GLU A 64 1.28 1.49 -1.20
N VAL A 65 2.19 0.95 -0.39
CA VAL A 65 1.86 -0.14 0.54
C VAL A 65 2.12 0.27 1.98
N TYR A 66 1.07 0.30 2.78
CA TYR A 66 1.20 0.43 4.22
C TYR A 66 1.66 -0.89 4.84
N ASP A 67 2.71 -0.80 5.63
CA ASP A 67 3.33 -1.90 6.36
C ASP A 67 3.38 -1.57 7.85
N PHE A 68 2.51 -2.18 8.64
CA PHE A 68 2.42 -1.95 10.09
C PHE A 68 3.70 -2.33 10.85
N ARG A 69 4.56 -3.15 10.27
CA ARG A 69 5.88 -3.49 10.85
C ARG A 69 6.92 -2.39 10.67
N ASN A 70 6.69 -1.49 9.74
CA ASN A 70 7.55 -0.35 9.45
C ASN A 70 6.69 0.86 9.06
N PRO A 71 5.86 1.35 10.01
CA PRO A 71 4.97 2.47 9.76
C PRO A 71 5.75 3.77 9.54
N GLU A 72 5.20 4.68 8.76
CA GLU A 72 5.81 5.99 8.49
C GLU A 72 6.10 6.77 9.78
N ARG A 73 5.23 6.65 10.78
CA ARG A 73 5.35 7.33 12.08
C ARG A 73 6.33 6.65 13.04
N LYS A 74 6.89 5.49 12.69
CA LYS A 74 7.85 4.72 13.48
C LYS A 74 7.42 4.53 14.94
N THR A 75 6.18 4.14 15.14
CA THR A 75 5.61 3.94 16.48
C THR A 75 6.25 2.78 17.21
N ASP A 76 6.74 1.75 16.48
CA ASP A 76 7.41 0.53 17.01
C ASP A 76 6.71 -0.06 18.25
N PHE A 77 5.38 -0.04 18.21
CA PHE A 77 4.53 -0.43 19.35
C PHE A 77 4.57 -1.93 19.59
N ARG A 78 4.65 -2.30 20.88
CA ARG A 78 4.47 -3.66 21.37
C ARG A 78 3.73 -3.64 22.71
N TRP A 79 2.81 -4.56 22.93
CA TRP A 79 2.10 -4.69 24.19
C TRP A 79 3.02 -4.87 25.40
N SER A 80 4.19 -5.49 25.21
CA SER A 80 5.21 -5.63 26.26
C SER A 80 5.81 -4.31 26.75
N GLN A 81 5.63 -3.20 26.02
CA GLN A 81 6.01 -1.85 26.47
C GLN A 81 5.00 -1.26 27.45
N ILE A 82 3.77 -1.80 27.45
CA ILE A 82 2.70 -1.36 28.35
C ILE A 82 2.68 -2.21 29.61
N SER A 83 2.76 -3.54 29.48
CA SER A 83 2.76 -4.46 30.62
C SER A 83 3.65 -5.67 30.34
N GLY A 84 4.46 -6.04 31.34
CA GLY A 84 5.24 -7.28 31.30
C GLY A 84 4.39 -8.55 31.28
N ASN A 85 3.12 -8.47 31.69
CA ASN A 85 2.15 -9.57 31.69
C ASN A 85 1.09 -9.42 30.59
N TRP A 86 1.40 -8.73 29.50
CA TRP A 86 0.45 -8.33 28.46
C TRP A 86 -0.38 -9.50 27.88
N GLU A 87 0.17 -10.72 27.86
CA GLU A 87 -0.54 -11.91 27.34
C GLU A 87 -1.67 -12.39 28.26
N LYS A 88 -1.71 -11.92 29.51
CA LYS A 88 -2.64 -12.34 30.57
C LYS A 88 -3.20 -11.16 31.35
N MET A 89 -3.37 -10.03 30.68
CA MET A 89 -4.02 -8.88 31.29
C MET A 89 -5.45 -9.21 31.70
N GLU A 90 -5.82 -8.86 32.92
CA GLU A 90 -7.22 -8.85 33.34
C GLU A 90 -7.98 -7.73 32.59
N THR A 91 -9.30 -7.83 32.56
CA THR A 91 -10.13 -6.92 31.77
C THR A 91 -9.90 -5.45 32.11
N ASP A 92 -9.80 -5.12 33.38
CA ASP A 92 -9.59 -3.74 33.84
C ASP A 92 -8.21 -3.21 33.46
N GLU A 93 -7.16 -4.04 33.59
CA GLU A 93 -5.81 -3.71 33.15
C GLU A 93 -5.76 -3.48 31.63
N TYR A 94 -6.49 -4.28 30.85
CA TYR A 94 -6.58 -4.13 29.41
C TYR A 94 -7.32 -2.85 29.02
N LEU A 95 -8.40 -2.50 29.69
CA LEU A 95 -9.13 -1.24 29.45
C LEU A 95 -8.24 -0.03 29.72
N ASP A 96 -7.52 -0.03 30.85
CA ASP A 96 -6.56 1.03 31.15
C ASP A 96 -5.42 1.11 30.11
N ALA A 97 -4.93 -0.06 29.67
CA ALA A 97 -3.90 -0.14 28.66
C ALA A 97 -4.33 0.42 27.29
N LEU A 98 -5.61 0.31 26.92
CA LEU A 98 -6.14 0.90 25.67
C LEU A 98 -6.06 2.44 25.67
N GLU A 99 -6.12 3.08 26.83
CA GLU A 99 -6.00 4.54 26.97
C GLU A 99 -4.53 5.03 26.98
N HIS A 100 -3.56 4.11 26.91
CA HIS A 100 -2.15 4.47 26.93
C HIS A 100 -1.75 5.24 25.68
N PRO A 101 -0.96 6.36 25.77
CA PRO A 101 -0.59 7.18 24.61
C PRO A 101 0.11 6.44 23.47
N LEU A 102 0.91 5.41 23.78
CA LEU A 102 1.57 4.58 22.75
C LEU A 102 0.54 3.74 21.98
N VAL A 103 -0.47 3.19 22.67
CA VAL A 103 -1.55 2.40 22.05
C VAL A 103 -2.38 3.30 21.14
N GLU A 104 -2.74 4.48 21.62
CA GLU A 104 -3.48 5.47 20.84
C GLU A 104 -2.70 5.93 19.59
N ALA A 105 -1.38 6.15 19.73
CA ALA A 105 -0.53 6.55 18.61
C ALA A 105 -0.45 5.46 17.52
N GLU A 106 -0.31 4.19 17.94
CA GLU A 106 -0.31 3.05 17.00
C GLU A 106 -1.65 2.89 16.33
N PHE A 107 -2.74 2.87 17.14
CA PHE A 107 -4.10 2.78 16.60
C PHE A 107 -4.38 3.86 15.56
N ARG A 108 -4.00 5.11 15.83
CA ARG A 108 -4.15 6.21 14.86
C ARG A 108 -3.33 6.01 13.60
N SER A 109 -2.11 5.49 13.71
CA SER A 109 -1.25 5.20 12.55
C SER A 109 -1.92 4.19 11.62
N ASP A 110 -2.37 3.06 12.17
CA ASP A 110 -3.05 2.01 11.43
C ASP A 110 -4.40 2.49 10.87
N PHE A 111 -5.20 3.16 11.69
CA PHE A 111 -6.52 3.64 11.31
C PHE A 111 -6.46 4.69 10.20
N ASP A 112 -5.52 5.64 10.27
CA ASP A 112 -5.30 6.64 9.22
C ASP A 112 -4.83 5.96 7.92
N ALA A 113 -4.00 4.93 8.01
CA ALA A 113 -3.57 4.16 6.85
C ALA A 113 -4.75 3.38 6.23
N MET A 114 -5.59 2.73 7.03
CA MET A 114 -6.82 2.08 6.55
C MET A 114 -7.76 3.08 5.85
N ARG A 115 -7.90 4.29 6.39
CA ARG A 115 -8.74 5.34 5.78
C ARG A 115 -8.22 5.78 4.41
N ARG A 116 -6.89 5.92 4.26
CA ARG A 116 -6.25 6.35 3.00
C ARG A 116 -6.16 5.25 1.95
N ALA A 117 -6.11 3.99 2.37
CA ALA A 117 -5.98 2.87 1.46
C ALA A 117 -7.24 2.67 0.59
N ASP A 118 -7.05 2.18 -0.62
CA ASP A 118 -8.10 1.85 -1.57
C ASP A 118 -8.55 0.40 -1.43
N ILE A 119 -7.62 -0.47 -1.02
CA ILE A 119 -7.82 -1.91 -0.91
C ILE A 119 -7.04 -2.50 0.26
N CYS A 120 -7.60 -3.54 0.90
CA CYS A 120 -6.93 -4.36 1.89
C CYS A 120 -6.51 -5.72 1.30
N VAL A 121 -5.27 -6.12 1.60
CA VAL A 121 -4.78 -7.49 1.39
C VAL A 121 -4.59 -8.14 2.75
N LEU A 122 -5.52 -9.02 3.13
CA LEU A 122 -5.43 -9.82 4.35
C LEU A 122 -4.52 -11.02 4.10
N VAL A 123 -3.36 -11.05 4.74
CA VAL A 123 -2.34 -12.10 4.56
C VAL A 123 -2.40 -13.11 5.71
N LEU A 124 -2.82 -14.34 5.39
CA LEU A 124 -2.94 -15.42 6.36
C LEU A 124 -1.61 -16.18 6.58
N PRO A 125 -1.40 -16.75 7.80
CA PRO A 125 -2.28 -16.70 8.98
C PRO A 125 -2.20 -15.36 9.70
N CYS A 126 -3.31 -14.94 10.32
CA CYS A 126 -3.34 -13.70 11.10
C CYS A 126 -4.31 -13.79 12.28
N GLY A 127 -4.23 -12.81 13.18
CA GLY A 127 -5.05 -12.73 14.39
C GLY A 127 -6.27 -11.82 14.26
N ALA A 128 -6.89 -11.54 15.40
CA ALA A 128 -8.13 -10.77 15.50
C ALA A 128 -8.01 -9.35 14.95
N SER A 129 -6.89 -8.65 15.22
CA SER A 129 -6.66 -7.27 14.73
C SER A 129 -6.78 -7.19 13.21
N ALA A 130 -6.03 -8.02 12.49
CA ALA A 130 -6.05 -8.03 11.02
C ALA A 130 -7.44 -8.35 10.45
N HIS A 131 -8.20 -9.24 11.10
CA HIS A 131 -9.59 -9.52 10.69
C HIS A 131 -10.52 -8.34 10.97
N SER A 132 -10.34 -7.63 12.10
CA SER A 132 -11.10 -6.43 12.43
C SER A 132 -10.83 -5.30 11.44
N GLU A 133 -9.56 -5.09 11.07
CA GLU A 133 -9.12 -4.13 10.05
C GLU A 133 -9.75 -4.44 8.69
N ALA A 134 -9.63 -5.68 8.22
CA ALA A 134 -10.21 -6.13 6.97
C ALA A 134 -11.74 -6.00 6.95
N GLY A 135 -12.39 -6.35 8.07
CA GLY A 135 -13.84 -6.23 8.25
C GLY A 135 -14.30 -4.77 8.23
N TRP A 136 -13.59 -3.89 8.93
CA TRP A 136 -13.86 -2.46 8.92
C TRP A 136 -13.71 -1.87 7.51
N MET A 137 -12.61 -2.17 6.83
CA MET A 137 -12.36 -1.69 5.47
C MET A 137 -13.45 -2.16 4.51
N LYS A 138 -13.89 -3.42 4.60
CA LYS A 138 -15.00 -3.92 3.80
C LYS A 138 -16.32 -3.21 4.10
N GLY A 139 -16.61 -2.98 5.38
CA GLY A 139 -17.80 -2.25 5.84
C GLY A 139 -17.86 -0.80 5.36
N THR A 140 -16.70 -0.18 5.11
CA THR A 140 -16.59 1.18 4.54
C THR A 140 -16.60 1.22 3.00
N GLY A 141 -16.89 0.08 2.34
CA GLY A 141 -17.02 -0.01 0.89
C GLY A 141 -15.71 -0.23 0.13
N LYS A 142 -14.59 -0.43 0.84
CA LYS A 142 -13.30 -0.73 0.22
C LYS A 142 -13.25 -2.17 -0.28
N LYS A 143 -12.36 -2.44 -1.22
CA LYS A 143 -12.07 -3.81 -1.64
C LYS A 143 -11.22 -4.52 -0.60
N VAL A 144 -11.52 -5.79 -0.35
CA VAL A 144 -10.76 -6.65 0.56
C VAL A 144 -10.54 -8.00 -0.10
N ILE A 145 -9.28 -8.42 -0.18
CA ILE A 145 -8.91 -9.73 -0.68
C ILE A 145 -8.09 -10.50 0.35
N VAL A 146 -8.17 -11.82 0.31
CA VAL A 146 -7.43 -12.71 1.20
C VAL A 146 -6.32 -13.42 0.41
N TYR A 147 -5.10 -13.33 0.90
CA TYR A 147 -4.00 -14.17 0.44
C TYR A 147 -3.84 -15.36 1.36
N GLN A 148 -4.09 -16.57 0.84
CA GLN A 148 -4.02 -17.84 1.57
C GLN A 148 -3.23 -18.87 0.77
N ASN A 149 -1.93 -18.95 1.00
CA ASN A 149 -1.00 -19.81 0.26
C ASN A 149 -0.89 -21.25 0.80
N ARG A 150 -1.57 -21.55 1.89
CA ARG A 150 -1.59 -22.88 2.51
C ARG A 150 -2.94 -23.18 3.18
N SER A 151 -3.20 -24.45 3.47
CA SER A 151 -4.40 -24.84 4.22
C SER A 151 -4.52 -24.11 5.54
N GLN A 152 -5.70 -23.60 5.78
CA GLN A 152 -6.12 -22.92 7.01
C GLN A 152 -7.44 -23.53 7.46
N ARG A 153 -7.81 -23.29 8.73
CA ARG A 153 -9.16 -23.60 9.19
C ARG A 153 -10.14 -22.74 8.37
N PRO A 154 -11.21 -23.32 7.80
CA PRO A 154 -12.18 -22.57 7.02
C PRO A 154 -12.83 -21.47 7.85
N GLU A 155 -13.01 -20.29 7.23
CA GLU A 155 -13.68 -19.13 7.83
C GLU A 155 -14.84 -18.68 6.92
N LEU A 156 -16.07 -18.82 7.43
CA LEU A 156 -17.28 -18.50 6.67
C LEU A 156 -17.37 -17.02 6.27
N MET A 157 -16.90 -16.13 7.14
CA MET A 157 -17.05 -14.69 6.95
C MET A 157 -16.16 -14.12 5.84
N TYR A 158 -15.23 -14.91 5.29
CA TYR A 158 -14.51 -14.52 4.07
C TYR A 158 -15.40 -14.40 2.83
N LYS A 159 -16.64 -14.88 2.90
CA LYS A 159 -17.67 -14.59 1.89
C LYS A 159 -18.01 -13.10 1.76
N LEU A 160 -17.71 -12.29 2.75
CA LEU A 160 -17.84 -10.83 2.68
C LEU A 160 -16.81 -10.20 1.74
N PHE A 161 -15.64 -10.83 1.58
CA PHE A 161 -14.51 -10.28 0.87
C PHE A 161 -14.60 -10.51 -0.64
N ASP A 162 -13.81 -9.75 -1.41
CA ASP A 162 -13.89 -9.72 -2.86
C ASP A 162 -13.14 -10.89 -3.54
N GLY A 163 -12.38 -11.67 -2.78
CA GLY A 163 -11.73 -12.88 -3.26
C GLY A 163 -10.75 -13.50 -2.27
N ILE A 164 -10.50 -14.81 -2.46
CA ILE A 164 -9.47 -15.57 -1.73
C ILE A 164 -8.51 -16.12 -2.77
N PHE A 165 -7.23 -15.80 -2.63
CA PHE A 165 -6.22 -16.10 -3.64
C PHE A 165 -5.07 -16.95 -3.05
N PRO A 166 -4.78 -18.12 -3.65
CA PRO A 166 -3.72 -18.99 -3.17
C PRO A 166 -2.33 -18.57 -3.63
N THR A 167 -2.22 -17.74 -4.68
CA THR A 167 -0.93 -17.34 -5.24
C THR A 167 -0.80 -15.82 -5.32
N VAL A 168 0.45 -15.35 -5.25
CA VAL A 168 0.78 -13.93 -5.45
C VAL A 168 0.42 -13.47 -6.87
N ALA A 169 0.46 -14.38 -7.85
CA ALA A 169 0.06 -14.09 -9.23
C ALA A 169 -1.44 -13.75 -9.32
N ASP A 170 -2.29 -14.44 -8.56
CA ASP A 170 -3.73 -14.16 -8.51
C ASP A 170 -4.03 -12.83 -7.83
N VAL A 171 -3.34 -12.53 -6.71
CA VAL A 171 -3.40 -11.21 -6.07
C VAL A 171 -3.03 -10.10 -7.06
N THR A 172 -1.93 -10.29 -7.81
CA THR A 172 -1.50 -9.32 -8.82
C THR A 172 -2.54 -9.12 -9.92
N ARG A 173 -3.14 -10.21 -10.40
CA ARG A 173 -4.17 -10.15 -11.45
C ARG A 173 -5.37 -9.34 -10.97
N PHE A 174 -5.80 -9.57 -9.73
CA PHE A 174 -6.89 -8.81 -9.12
C PHE A 174 -6.55 -7.32 -9.00
N LEU A 175 -5.37 -6.99 -8.49
CA LEU A 175 -4.93 -5.59 -8.32
C LEU A 175 -4.81 -4.85 -9.67
N LYS A 176 -4.27 -5.49 -10.70
CA LYS A 176 -4.22 -4.90 -12.05
C LYS A 176 -5.60 -4.57 -12.59
N GLU A 177 -6.57 -5.46 -12.39
CA GLU A 177 -7.94 -5.21 -12.82
C GLU A 177 -8.60 -4.11 -11.98
N PHE A 178 -8.33 -4.09 -10.68
CA PHE A 178 -8.79 -3.03 -9.79
C PHE A 178 -8.26 -1.65 -10.22
N ASP A 179 -6.95 -1.54 -10.50
CA ASP A 179 -6.32 -0.31 -11.00
C ASP A 179 -6.93 0.13 -12.33
N ARG A 180 -7.11 -0.82 -13.26
CA ARG A 180 -7.73 -0.56 -14.57
C ARG A 180 -9.13 0.03 -14.43
N LEU A 181 -9.97 -0.54 -13.55
CA LEU A 181 -11.34 -0.09 -13.34
C LEU A 181 -11.41 1.27 -12.64
N ASN A 182 -10.49 1.55 -11.71
CA ASN A 182 -10.44 2.85 -11.04
C ASN A 182 -9.99 3.96 -11.99
N ASN A 183 -9.03 3.68 -12.88
CA ASN A 183 -8.58 4.63 -13.88
C ASN A 183 -9.68 4.99 -14.89
N LEU A 184 -10.58 4.08 -15.22
CA LEU A 184 -11.74 4.34 -16.09
C LEU A 184 -12.80 5.24 -15.44
N LYS A 185 -12.85 5.33 -14.11
CA LYS A 185 -13.81 6.19 -13.38
C LYS A 185 -13.31 7.63 -13.23
N THR A 186 -12.04 7.89 -13.51
CA THR A 186 -11.40 9.19 -13.30
C THR A 186 -11.31 10.01 -14.61
N VAL A 187 -11.73 9.45 -15.73
CA VAL A 187 -11.87 10.05 -17.04
C VAL A 187 -13.33 10.40 -17.30
#